data_1cbe3c71465070f8c5caa85b2ec2fb81
#
_entry.id   1cbe3c71465070f8c5caa85b2ec2fb81
#
_cell.length_a   1.000
_cell.length_b   1.000
_cell.length_c   1.000
_cell.angle_alpha   90.00
_cell.angle_beta   90.00
_cell.angle_gamma   90.00
#
_symmetry.space_group_name_H-M   'P 1'
#
loop_
_entity.id
_entity.type
_entity.pdbx_description
1 polymer ?
#
loop_
_entity_poly.entity_id
_entity_poly.type
_entity_poly.pdbx_seq_one_letter_code
_entity_poly.pdbx_strand_id
1 'polypeptide(L)'
;MWLCELSVLLRPRSSPIYKLHCTLAILRLFQGLKAMFSQLVVIILLFLATLNFSYQRKPKKPPQTLSRGWGDDITWVQTYEEGLTKMKESKKPLMVIHHKEDCPYSQALKKTFSLDKNIQKMAQEDFIMLNLMHETSDKNLAPDGLYVPRILFVDPSMTIRADIAGKYSNHLYTYQPDDMDVLVKNMRRAKILLHTEL
;
A
#
# COMPACT_ATOMS: atom_id res chain seq x y z
N MET A 1 -33.84 -18.56 51.01
CA MET A 1 -34.35 -19.82 50.48
C MET A 1 -33.41 -20.97 50.85
N TRP A 2 -32.77 -20.87 52.04
CA TRP A 2 -31.71 -21.79 52.55
C TRP A 2 -32.12 -22.52 53.84
N LEU A 3 -33.39 -22.46 54.25
CA LEU A 3 -33.84 -22.97 55.51
C LEU A 3 -34.74 -24.19 55.44
N CYS A 4 -34.86 -24.83 54.30
CA CYS A 4 -35.68 -26.03 54.12
C CYS A 4 -34.88 -27.36 54.14
N GLU A 5 -33.56 -27.31 54.28
CA GLU A 5 -32.72 -28.54 54.15
C GLU A 5 -32.39 -29.24 55.44
N LEU A 6 -32.64 -28.61 56.59
CA LEU A 6 -32.16 -29.21 57.85
C LEU A 6 -33.24 -30.01 58.63
N SER A 7 -34.51 -29.96 58.19
CA SER A 7 -35.59 -30.65 58.94
C SER A 7 -35.96 -32.05 58.40
N VAL A 8 -35.34 -32.49 57.31
CA VAL A 8 -35.68 -33.78 56.65
C VAL A 8 -34.81 -34.94 57.13
N LEU A 9 -33.75 -34.69 57.88
CA LEU A 9 -32.74 -35.73 58.26
C LEU A 9 -33.12 -36.55 59.52
N LEU A 10 -34.29 -36.32 60.15
CA LEU A 10 -34.56 -36.98 61.43
C LEU A 10 -35.87 -37.82 61.49
N ARG A 11 -36.45 -38.25 60.34
CA ARG A 11 -37.54 -39.27 60.41
C ARG A 11 -37.43 -40.29 59.28
N PRO A 12 -37.24 -41.55 59.62
CA PRO A 12 -37.35 -42.63 58.60
C PRO A 12 -38.82 -42.92 58.33
N ARG A 13 -39.37 -42.33 57.27
CA ARG A 13 -40.63 -42.77 56.71
C ARG A 13 -40.41 -43.16 55.25
N SER A 14 -40.18 -44.44 55.06
CA SER A 14 -40.07 -45.14 53.82
C SER A 14 -41.41 -45.21 53.07
N SER A 15 -41.87 -44.09 52.51
CA SER A 15 -42.92 -44.17 51.52
C SER A 15 -42.34 -43.97 50.15
N PRO A 16 -42.67 -44.80 49.14
CA PRO A 16 -42.12 -44.76 47.80
C PRO A 16 -42.37 -43.44 47.07
N ILE A 17 -43.37 -42.68 47.52
CA ILE A 17 -43.80 -41.42 46.92
C ILE A 17 -42.76 -40.31 47.10
N TYR A 18 -42.08 -40.22 48.23
CA TYR A 18 -41.08 -39.19 48.48
C TYR A 18 -39.77 -39.40 47.68
N LYS A 19 -39.40 -40.67 47.46
CA LYS A 19 -38.26 -40.99 46.59
C LYS A 19 -38.53 -40.58 45.14
N LEU A 20 -39.78 -40.77 44.67
CA LEU A 20 -40.16 -40.43 43.32
C LEU A 20 -40.18 -38.90 43.10
N HIS A 21 -40.69 -38.13 44.06
CA HIS A 21 -40.66 -36.67 43.99
C HIS A 21 -39.28 -36.08 44.01
N CYS A 22 -38.39 -36.64 44.85
CA CYS A 22 -37.00 -36.16 44.92
C CYS A 22 -36.23 -36.47 43.63
N THR A 23 -36.44 -37.64 43.02
CA THR A 23 -35.82 -38.06 41.74
C THR A 23 -36.32 -37.17 40.58
N LEU A 24 -37.61 -36.87 40.55
CA LEU A 24 -38.21 -36.01 39.55
C LEU A 24 -37.70 -34.54 39.68
N ALA A 25 -37.53 -34.04 40.89
CA ALA A 25 -36.98 -32.73 41.13
C ALA A 25 -35.51 -32.62 40.65
N ILE A 26 -34.70 -33.65 40.96
CA ILE A 26 -33.29 -33.70 40.51
C ILE A 26 -33.22 -33.83 38.98
N LEU A 27 -34.07 -34.63 38.34
CA LEU A 27 -34.13 -34.76 36.90
C LEU A 27 -34.49 -33.39 36.20
N ARG A 28 -35.43 -32.64 36.78
CA ARG A 28 -35.79 -31.32 36.27
C ARG A 28 -34.64 -30.31 36.42
N LEU A 29 -33.93 -30.34 37.53
CA LEU A 29 -32.75 -29.51 37.73
C LEU A 29 -31.62 -29.85 36.70
N PHE A 30 -31.39 -31.13 36.45
CA PHE A 30 -30.42 -31.58 35.47
C PHE A 30 -30.82 -31.18 34.01
N GLN A 31 -32.12 -31.25 33.69
CA GLN A 31 -32.60 -30.78 32.38
C GLN A 31 -32.49 -29.29 32.24
N GLY A 32 -32.78 -28.51 33.28
CA GLY A 32 -32.60 -27.04 33.27
C GLY A 32 -31.14 -26.65 33.12
N LEU A 33 -30.23 -27.37 33.82
CA LEU A 33 -28.79 -27.10 33.73
C LEU A 33 -28.23 -27.43 32.35
N LYS A 34 -28.66 -28.52 31.70
CA LYS A 34 -28.31 -28.89 30.32
C LYS A 34 -28.79 -27.83 29.31
N ALA A 35 -30.04 -27.35 29.47
CA ALA A 35 -30.58 -26.30 28.61
C ALA A 35 -29.83 -25.00 28.72
N MET A 36 -29.49 -24.57 29.94
CA MET A 36 -28.64 -23.37 30.17
C MET A 36 -27.24 -23.52 29.56
N PHE A 37 -26.61 -24.70 29.73
CA PHE A 37 -25.28 -24.96 29.17
C PHE A 37 -25.31 -24.94 27.64
N SER A 38 -26.34 -25.51 27.01
CA SER A 38 -26.54 -25.49 25.58
C SER A 38 -26.73 -24.05 25.04
N GLN A 39 -27.51 -23.23 25.71
CA GLN A 39 -27.69 -21.83 25.31
C GLN A 39 -26.40 -21.02 25.46
N LEU A 40 -25.64 -21.25 26.52
CA LEU A 40 -24.34 -20.58 26.72
C LEU A 40 -23.35 -20.91 25.59
N VAL A 41 -23.29 -22.18 25.19
CA VAL A 41 -22.44 -22.64 24.08
C VAL A 41 -22.86 -21.98 22.77
N VAL A 42 -24.16 -21.90 22.49
CA VAL A 42 -24.65 -21.22 21.28
C VAL A 42 -24.28 -19.74 21.28
N ILE A 43 -24.41 -19.04 22.40
CA ILE A 43 -24.03 -17.63 22.53
C ILE A 43 -22.54 -17.45 22.28
N ILE A 44 -21.69 -18.32 22.86
CA ILE A 44 -20.23 -18.28 22.64
C ILE A 44 -19.88 -18.51 21.17
N LEU A 45 -20.54 -19.50 20.52
CA LEU A 45 -20.31 -19.77 19.10
C LEU A 45 -20.74 -18.60 18.20
N LEU A 46 -21.87 -17.96 18.51
CA LEU A 46 -22.32 -16.76 17.80
C LEU A 46 -21.36 -15.58 18.02
N PHE A 47 -20.84 -15.41 19.22
CA PHE A 47 -19.86 -14.39 19.54
C PHE A 47 -18.52 -14.62 18.80
N LEU A 48 -18.06 -15.87 18.77
CA LEU A 48 -16.88 -16.26 17.99
C LEU A 48 -17.10 -16.08 16.48
N ALA A 49 -18.29 -16.35 15.97
CA ALA A 49 -18.63 -16.11 14.57
C ALA A 49 -18.62 -14.62 14.22
N THR A 50 -19.11 -13.75 15.13
CA THR A 50 -19.06 -12.29 14.91
C THR A 50 -17.64 -11.74 14.98
N LEU A 51 -16.79 -12.29 15.84
CA LEU A 51 -15.36 -11.91 15.89
C LEU A 51 -14.63 -12.29 14.60
N ASN A 52 -14.92 -13.44 14.02
CA ASN A 52 -14.34 -13.88 12.75
C ASN A 52 -14.82 -13.04 11.56
N PHE A 53 -16.07 -12.56 11.60
CA PHE A 53 -16.60 -11.67 10.56
C PHE A 53 -15.98 -10.27 10.61
N SER A 54 -15.60 -9.78 11.80
CA SER A 54 -14.94 -8.47 11.97
C SER A 54 -13.44 -8.51 11.56
N TYR A 55 -12.82 -9.68 11.43
CA TYR A 55 -11.49 -9.83 10.86
C TYR A 55 -11.55 -9.80 9.33
N GLN A 56 -12.16 -8.77 8.77
CA GLN A 56 -12.05 -8.47 7.34
C GLN A 56 -10.58 -8.16 7.05
N ARG A 57 -9.93 -9.04 6.32
CA ARG A 57 -8.60 -8.80 5.76
C ARG A 57 -8.67 -7.47 5.02
N LYS A 58 -7.92 -6.46 5.49
CA LYS A 58 -7.66 -5.28 4.69
C LYS A 58 -7.30 -5.77 3.28
N PRO A 59 -7.93 -5.26 2.22
CA PRO A 59 -7.59 -5.69 0.88
C PRO A 59 -6.07 -5.57 0.73
N LYS A 60 -5.40 -6.68 0.41
CA LYS A 60 -3.98 -6.66 0.06
C LYS A 60 -3.87 -5.67 -1.09
N LYS A 61 -3.14 -4.55 -0.89
CA LYS A 61 -2.77 -3.70 -2.01
C LYS A 61 -2.20 -4.62 -3.09
N PRO A 62 -2.63 -4.51 -4.35
CA PRO A 62 -2.02 -5.27 -5.43
C PRO A 62 -0.51 -5.07 -5.36
N PRO A 63 0.31 -6.08 -5.71
CA PRO A 63 1.76 -5.93 -5.75
C PRO A 63 2.06 -4.67 -6.56
N GLN A 64 2.81 -3.74 -5.97
CA GLN A 64 3.16 -2.49 -6.66
C GLN A 64 4.00 -2.87 -7.88
N THR A 65 3.49 -2.52 -9.05
CA THR A 65 4.28 -2.59 -10.29
C THR A 65 5.41 -1.56 -10.20
N LEU A 66 6.50 -1.77 -10.92
CA LEU A 66 7.61 -0.79 -10.98
C LEU A 66 7.15 0.58 -11.50
N SER A 67 6.02 0.62 -12.23
CA SER A 67 5.41 1.88 -12.72
C SER A 67 4.92 2.79 -11.59
N ARG A 68 4.50 2.23 -10.46
CA ARG A 68 3.91 2.95 -9.30
C ARG A 68 2.85 3.99 -9.73
N GLY A 69 2.17 3.72 -10.85
CA GLY A 69 1.13 4.57 -11.43
C GLY A 69 1.63 5.74 -12.29
N TRP A 70 2.90 5.76 -12.66
CA TRP A 70 3.47 6.73 -13.62
C TRP A 70 3.27 6.33 -15.10
N GLY A 71 2.75 5.12 -15.36
CA GLY A 71 2.47 4.56 -16.67
C GLY A 71 2.85 3.09 -16.73
N ASP A 72 1.84 2.24 -16.91
CA ASP A 72 2.02 0.80 -16.85
C ASP A 72 2.58 0.21 -18.16
N ASP A 73 2.41 0.94 -19.27
CA ASP A 73 2.96 0.56 -20.59
C ASP A 73 4.45 0.89 -20.72
N ILE A 74 5.00 1.69 -19.80
CA ILE A 74 6.42 2.08 -19.81
C ILE A 74 7.26 0.98 -19.16
N THR A 75 8.40 0.67 -19.77
CA THR A 75 9.40 -0.25 -19.19
C THR A 75 10.23 0.50 -18.15
N TRP A 76 10.02 0.16 -16.88
CA TRP A 76 10.71 0.76 -15.74
C TRP A 76 11.90 -0.10 -15.30
N VAL A 77 13.03 0.54 -15.01
CA VAL A 77 14.16 -0.10 -14.33
C VAL A 77 13.95 -0.03 -12.82
N GLN A 78 14.56 -0.96 -12.11
CA GLN A 78 14.39 -1.09 -10.66
C GLN A 78 15.35 -0.21 -9.87
N THR A 79 16.59 -0.07 -10.34
CA THR A 79 17.65 0.67 -9.67
C THR A 79 18.33 1.67 -10.61
N TYR A 80 19.06 2.62 -10.00
CA TYR A 80 19.84 3.60 -10.74
C TYR A 80 20.97 2.93 -11.53
N GLU A 81 21.63 1.94 -10.94
CA GLU A 81 22.71 1.18 -11.58
C GLU A 81 22.22 0.41 -12.81
N GLU A 82 21.04 -0.21 -12.71
CA GLU A 82 20.40 -0.85 -13.86
C GLU A 82 20.09 0.18 -14.95
N GLY A 83 19.58 1.35 -14.56
CA GLY A 83 19.32 2.47 -15.45
C GLY A 83 20.57 2.93 -16.20
N LEU A 84 21.69 3.13 -15.50
CA LEU A 84 22.97 3.51 -16.09
C LEU A 84 23.50 2.44 -17.06
N THR A 85 23.36 1.17 -16.71
CA THR A 85 23.77 0.06 -17.57
C THR A 85 22.98 0.06 -18.88
N LYS A 86 21.66 0.11 -18.79
CA LYS A 86 20.77 0.16 -19.97
C LYS A 86 20.97 1.41 -20.81
N MET A 87 21.27 2.54 -20.18
CA MET A 87 21.58 3.80 -20.87
C MET A 87 22.86 3.64 -21.72
N LYS A 88 23.93 3.04 -21.19
CA LYS A 88 25.17 2.77 -21.93
C LYS A 88 24.94 1.84 -23.14
N GLU A 89 24.12 0.81 -22.96
CA GLU A 89 23.83 -0.19 -23.99
C GLU A 89 22.94 0.39 -25.11
N SER A 90 21.89 1.10 -24.73
CA SER A 90 20.87 1.57 -25.69
C SER A 90 21.14 2.95 -26.26
N LYS A 91 22.07 3.71 -25.66
CA LYS A 91 22.34 5.12 -25.99
C LYS A 91 21.14 6.05 -25.78
N LYS A 92 20.13 5.59 -25.02
CA LYS A 92 18.98 6.39 -24.63
C LYS A 92 19.28 7.13 -23.32
N PRO A 93 18.78 8.37 -23.14
CA PRO A 93 18.89 9.08 -21.87
C PRO A 93 18.10 8.38 -20.77
N LEU A 94 18.57 8.54 -19.52
CA LEU A 94 17.83 8.08 -18.35
C LEU A 94 17.01 9.25 -17.77
N MET A 95 15.72 9.01 -17.57
CA MET A 95 14.82 9.94 -16.88
C MET A 95 14.52 9.41 -15.49
N VAL A 96 14.88 10.17 -14.46
CA VAL A 96 14.72 9.79 -13.06
C VAL A 96 13.65 10.65 -12.42
N ILE A 97 12.61 10.01 -11.89
CA ILE A 97 11.49 10.67 -11.19
C ILE A 97 11.62 10.37 -9.69
N HIS A 98 11.82 11.40 -8.88
CA HIS A 98 11.75 11.29 -7.43
C HIS A 98 10.36 11.74 -6.95
N HIS A 99 9.71 10.91 -6.15
CA HIS A 99 8.38 11.18 -5.64
C HIS A 99 8.14 10.52 -4.27
N LYS A 100 7.07 10.93 -3.57
CA LYS A 100 6.56 10.27 -2.36
C LYS A 100 5.07 9.96 -2.51
N GLU A 101 4.64 8.82 -1.96
CA GLU A 101 3.21 8.44 -2.03
C GLU A 101 2.31 9.35 -1.19
N ASP A 102 2.79 9.86 -0.09
CA ASP A 102 2.09 10.75 0.83
C ASP A 102 2.18 12.25 0.45
N CYS A 103 2.92 12.58 -0.61
CA CYS A 103 3.05 13.94 -1.09
C CYS A 103 1.94 14.30 -2.10
N PRO A 104 1.04 15.26 -1.78
CA PRO A 104 -0.04 15.69 -2.69
C PRO A 104 0.47 16.20 -4.04
N TYR A 105 1.59 16.90 -4.06
CA TYR A 105 2.22 17.40 -5.29
C TYR A 105 2.73 16.27 -6.17
N SER A 106 3.34 15.23 -5.57
CA SER A 106 3.77 14.03 -6.29
C SER A 106 2.57 13.29 -6.89
N GLN A 107 1.45 13.19 -6.16
CA GLN A 107 0.24 12.54 -6.65
C GLN A 107 -0.40 13.32 -7.80
N ALA A 108 -0.46 14.64 -7.69
CA ALA A 108 -1.00 15.51 -8.74
C ALA A 108 -0.17 15.43 -10.02
N LEU A 109 1.15 15.53 -9.92
CA LEU A 109 2.06 15.41 -11.07
C LEU A 109 1.95 14.02 -11.71
N LYS A 110 1.99 12.94 -10.91
CA LYS A 110 1.83 11.56 -11.38
C LYS A 110 0.56 11.37 -12.19
N LYS A 111 -0.57 11.89 -11.71
CA LYS A 111 -1.84 11.81 -12.42
C LYS A 111 -1.77 12.47 -13.79
N THR A 112 -1.24 13.68 -13.89
CA THR A 112 -1.16 14.39 -15.17
C THR A 112 -0.16 13.71 -16.12
N PHE A 113 1.01 13.30 -15.60
CA PHE A 113 2.02 12.57 -16.34
C PHE A 113 1.48 11.27 -16.95
N SER A 114 0.74 10.47 -16.18
CA SER A 114 0.20 9.19 -16.66
C SER A 114 -0.92 9.34 -17.68
N LEU A 115 -1.59 10.50 -17.73
CA LEU A 115 -2.66 10.77 -18.69
C LEU A 115 -2.15 11.42 -19.99
N ASP A 116 -0.96 12.01 -19.99
CA ASP A 116 -0.40 12.67 -21.18
C ASP A 116 0.18 11.65 -22.16
N LYS A 117 -0.52 11.44 -23.26
CA LYS A 117 -0.14 10.46 -24.28
C LYS A 117 1.20 10.74 -24.96
N ASN A 118 1.59 12.03 -25.10
CA ASN A 118 2.87 12.39 -25.70
C ASN A 118 4.02 12.03 -24.77
N ILE A 119 3.88 12.36 -23.48
CA ILE A 119 4.88 12.01 -22.46
C ILE A 119 5.00 10.50 -22.35
N GLN A 120 3.88 9.77 -22.24
CA GLN A 120 3.88 8.31 -22.14
C GLN A 120 4.59 7.66 -23.34
N LYS A 121 4.28 8.11 -24.56
CA LYS A 121 4.93 7.62 -25.77
C LYS A 121 6.43 7.90 -25.77
N MET A 122 6.84 9.14 -25.49
CA MET A 122 8.27 9.50 -25.44
C MET A 122 9.02 8.73 -24.35
N ALA A 123 8.41 8.59 -23.17
CA ALA A 123 8.99 7.84 -22.07
C ALA A 123 9.23 6.36 -22.43
N GLN A 124 8.30 5.75 -23.15
CA GLN A 124 8.41 4.35 -23.59
C GLN A 124 9.43 4.16 -24.71
N GLU A 125 9.42 5.04 -25.69
CA GLU A 125 10.22 4.87 -26.92
C GLU A 125 11.65 5.41 -26.81
N ASP A 126 11.84 6.53 -26.10
CA ASP A 126 13.04 7.35 -26.18
C ASP A 126 13.89 7.36 -24.92
N PHE A 127 13.37 6.86 -23.78
CA PHE A 127 14.04 6.98 -22.50
C PHE A 127 14.21 5.62 -21.79
N ILE A 128 15.22 5.54 -20.95
CA ILE A 128 15.25 4.59 -19.84
C ILE A 128 14.53 5.25 -18.68
N MET A 129 13.56 4.59 -18.08
CA MET A 129 12.69 5.20 -17.07
C MET A 129 12.93 4.61 -15.68
N LEU A 130 13.18 5.48 -14.71
CA LEU A 130 13.35 5.13 -13.30
C LEU A 130 12.46 6.03 -12.45
N ASN A 131 11.67 5.45 -11.55
CA ASN A 131 11.00 6.21 -10.50
C ASN A 131 11.45 5.73 -9.11
N LEU A 132 11.75 6.68 -8.22
CA LEU A 132 12.25 6.44 -6.88
C LEU A 132 11.26 7.05 -5.86
N MET A 133 10.78 6.21 -4.94
CA MET A 133 9.75 6.61 -3.94
C MET A 133 10.33 7.33 -2.71
N HIS A 134 11.64 7.46 -2.62
CA HIS A 134 12.29 8.03 -1.44
C HIS A 134 13.19 9.19 -1.85
N GLU A 135 13.46 10.06 -0.89
CA GLU A 135 14.55 11.00 -1.02
C GLU A 135 15.86 10.21 -1.16
N THR A 136 16.68 10.62 -2.09
CA THR A 136 18.00 10.00 -2.24
C THR A 136 19.00 10.66 -1.31
N SER A 137 19.87 9.86 -0.71
CA SER A 137 21.06 10.36 -0.02
C SER A 137 22.22 10.68 -0.97
N ASP A 138 22.09 10.28 -2.25
CA ASP A 138 23.09 10.56 -3.27
C ASP A 138 22.97 12.02 -3.74
N LYS A 139 24.01 12.79 -3.44
CA LYS A 139 24.12 14.21 -3.84
C LYS A 139 24.11 14.38 -5.36
N ASN A 140 24.57 13.38 -6.11
CA ASN A 140 24.54 13.42 -7.57
C ASN A 140 23.11 13.38 -8.12
N LEU A 141 22.17 12.79 -7.39
CA LEU A 141 20.75 12.76 -7.74
C LEU A 141 19.93 13.88 -7.06
N ALA A 142 20.59 14.78 -6.34
CA ALA A 142 19.97 15.91 -5.65
C ALA A 142 20.83 17.17 -5.77
N PRO A 143 21.13 17.65 -7.01
CA PRO A 143 22.09 18.73 -7.24
C PRO A 143 21.64 20.08 -6.65
N ASP A 144 20.35 20.31 -6.48
CA ASP A 144 19.76 21.54 -5.96
C ASP A 144 18.95 21.35 -4.66
N GLY A 145 19.08 20.18 -4.00
CA GLY A 145 18.45 19.89 -2.71
C GLY A 145 17.57 18.65 -2.70
N LEU A 146 17.03 18.36 -1.51
CA LEU A 146 16.22 17.18 -1.23
C LEU A 146 14.74 17.56 -1.20
N TYR A 147 14.09 17.54 -2.34
CA TYR A 147 12.65 17.81 -2.45
C TYR A 147 11.97 16.86 -3.44
N VAL A 148 10.68 16.73 -3.35
CA VAL A 148 9.83 15.95 -4.27
C VAL A 148 8.54 16.75 -4.57
N PRO A 149 7.96 16.55 -5.78
CA PRO A 149 8.46 15.77 -6.91
C PRO A 149 9.57 16.48 -7.66
N ARG A 150 10.48 15.72 -8.26
CA ARG A 150 11.48 16.25 -9.20
C ARG A 150 11.76 15.24 -10.31
N ILE A 151 12.13 15.74 -11.47
CA ILE A 151 12.45 14.95 -12.67
C ILE A 151 13.80 15.39 -13.18
N LEU A 152 14.73 14.44 -13.27
CA LEU A 152 16.09 14.65 -13.71
C LEU A 152 16.34 13.90 -15.01
N PHE A 153 17.20 14.45 -15.87
CA PHE A 153 17.71 13.78 -17.05
C PHE A 153 19.20 13.49 -16.85
N VAL A 154 19.60 12.27 -17.16
CA VAL A 154 20.99 11.82 -17.09
C VAL A 154 21.43 11.43 -18.50
N ASP A 155 22.54 11.91 -18.92
CA ASP A 155 23.10 11.63 -20.24
C ASP A 155 24.00 10.36 -20.22
N PRO A 156 24.43 9.82 -21.38
CA PRO A 156 25.31 8.66 -21.45
C PRO A 156 26.67 8.85 -20.81
N SER A 157 27.10 10.08 -20.53
CA SER A 157 28.31 10.35 -19.74
C SER A 157 28.12 10.12 -18.24
N MET A 158 26.91 9.72 -17.84
CA MET A 158 26.48 9.48 -16.44
C MET A 158 26.42 10.76 -15.60
N THR A 159 26.22 11.89 -16.23
CA THR A 159 26.05 13.18 -15.56
C THR A 159 24.62 13.68 -15.67
N ILE A 160 24.14 14.37 -14.62
CA ILE A 160 22.85 15.04 -14.69
C ILE A 160 22.94 16.23 -15.63
N ARG A 161 21.95 16.36 -16.49
CA ARG A 161 21.80 17.48 -17.41
C ARG A 161 21.33 18.72 -16.66
N ALA A 162 22.27 19.44 -16.06
CA ALA A 162 22.02 20.68 -15.32
C ALA A 162 21.45 21.80 -16.18
N ASP A 163 21.66 21.74 -17.50
CA ASP A 163 21.11 22.65 -18.49
C ASP A 163 19.62 22.42 -18.79
N ILE A 164 19.07 21.26 -18.37
CA ILE A 164 17.66 20.90 -18.57
C ILE A 164 16.92 21.03 -17.25
N ALA A 165 16.38 22.21 -17.00
CA ALA A 165 15.65 22.56 -15.80
C ALA A 165 14.19 22.91 -16.10
N GLY A 166 13.35 22.85 -15.07
CA GLY A 166 12.00 23.39 -15.08
C GLY A 166 11.98 24.92 -15.07
N LYS A 167 10.84 25.50 -14.75
CA LYS A 167 10.68 26.96 -14.74
C LYS A 167 10.91 27.65 -13.39
N TYR A 168 11.19 26.88 -12.34
CA TYR A 168 11.29 27.39 -10.97
C TYR A 168 12.74 27.58 -10.56
N SER A 169 13.10 28.80 -10.13
CA SER A 169 14.47 29.16 -9.77
C SER A 169 14.95 28.56 -8.44
N ASN A 170 14.03 28.23 -7.56
CA ASN A 170 14.32 27.68 -6.22
C ASN A 170 14.30 26.14 -6.16
N HIS A 171 13.71 25.50 -7.14
CA HIS A 171 13.63 24.02 -7.29
C HIS A 171 13.71 23.69 -8.78
N LEU A 172 14.92 23.67 -9.31
CA LEU A 172 15.20 23.63 -10.76
C LEU A 172 14.56 22.44 -11.49
N TYR A 173 14.43 21.32 -10.81
CA TYR A 173 13.94 20.06 -11.40
C TYR A 173 12.50 19.74 -11.01
N THR A 174 11.80 20.67 -10.36
CA THR A 174 10.36 20.54 -10.07
C THR A 174 9.53 20.81 -11.32
N TYR A 175 8.48 20.00 -11.45
CA TYR A 175 7.39 20.19 -12.39
C TYR A 175 6.06 20.10 -11.64
N GLN A 176 5.10 20.92 -12.04
CA GLN A 176 3.73 20.88 -11.58
C GLN A 176 2.80 20.30 -12.66
N PRO A 177 1.56 19.95 -12.34
CA PRO A 177 0.61 19.43 -13.34
C PRO A 177 0.44 20.31 -14.58
N ASP A 178 0.58 21.62 -14.43
CA ASP A 178 0.45 22.59 -15.53
C ASP A 178 1.75 22.77 -16.33
N ASP A 179 2.81 22.06 -16.00
CA ASP A 179 4.13 22.19 -16.64
C ASP A 179 4.41 21.07 -17.67
N MET A 180 3.38 20.34 -18.09
CA MET A 180 3.60 19.21 -19.01
C MET A 180 4.21 19.64 -20.35
N ASP A 181 3.86 20.81 -20.87
CA ASP A 181 4.48 21.36 -22.08
C ASP A 181 5.97 21.66 -21.89
N VAL A 182 6.35 22.16 -20.70
CA VAL A 182 7.76 22.38 -20.34
C VAL A 182 8.49 21.05 -20.24
N LEU A 183 7.87 20.04 -19.60
CA LEU A 183 8.43 18.70 -19.50
C LEU A 183 8.63 18.08 -20.89
N VAL A 184 7.63 18.12 -21.77
CA VAL A 184 7.73 17.62 -23.15
C VAL A 184 8.86 18.32 -23.91
N LYS A 185 8.99 19.64 -23.79
CA LYS A 185 10.10 20.39 -24.37
C LYS A 185 11.45 19.92 -23.85
N ASN A 186 11.57 19.72 -22.56
CA ASN A 186 12.78 19.25 -21.90
C ASN A 186 13.12 17.79 -22.27
N MET A 187 12.13 16.91 -22.38
CA MET A 187 12.31 15.55 -22.90
C MET A 187 12.86 15.58 -24.34
N ARG A 188 12.28 16.37 -25.23
CA ARG A 188 12.80 16.51 -26.60
C ARG A 188 14.23 17.03 -26.61
N ARG A 189 14.56 17.99 -25.76
CA ARG A 189 15.89 18.56 -25.64
C ARG A 189 16.90 17.53 -25.12
N ALA A 190 16.52 16.75 -24.11
CA ALA A 190 17.36 15.67 -23.57
C ALA A 190 17.71 14.64 -24.66
N LYS A 191 16.76 14.31 -25.51
CA LYS A 191 16.93 13.37 -26.62
C LYS A 191 17.88 13.93 -27.72
N ILE A 192 17.71 15.20 -28.12
CA ILE A 192 18.47 15.82 -29.23
C ILE A 192 19.95 15.97 -28.84
N LEU A 193 20.25 16.40 -27.60
CA LEU A 193 21.61 16.66 -27.16
C LEU A 193 22.48 15.39 -27.07
N LEU A 194 21.86 14.22 -26.95
CA LEU A 194 22.57 12.94 -27.00
C LEU A 194 23.03 12.55 -28.42
N HIS A 195 22.40 13.08 -29.45
CA HIS A 195 22.80 12.82 -30.83
C HIS A 195 23.92 13.73 -31.34
N THR A 196 24.18 14.84 -30.63
CA THR A 196 25.22 15.80 -31.00
C THR A 196 26.57 15.54 -30.31
N GLU A 197 26.62 14.73 -29.26
CA GLU A 197 27.82 14.40 -28.49
C GLU A 197 28.42 13.03 -28.84
N LEU A 198 27.85 12.32 -29.83
CA LEU A 198 28.33 11.05 -30.36
C LEU A 198 29.05 11.26 -31.68
#